data_a9bd83aef22e2187ceaae950e21d90c4
#
_entry.id   a9bd83aef22e2187ceaae950e21d90c4
#
_cell.length_a   1.000
_cell.length_b   1.000
_cell.length_c   1.000
_cell.angle_alpha   90.00
_cell.angle_beta   90.00
_cell.angle_gamma   90.00
#
_symmetry.space_group_name_H-M   'P 1'
#
loop_
_entity.id
_entity.type
_entity.pdbx_description
1 polymer ?
#
loop_
_entity_poly.entity_id
_entity_poly.type
_entity_poly.pdbx_seq_one_letter_code
_entity_poly.pdbx_strand_id
1 'polypeptide(L)'
;PSFGASIRDLDSFVAHIRNETGVRNEDVALIAQSVGAVLASAWVHDYAPNIRALVMASPAFDIKLYVPFAKEGIALWQKLKGTFFVNSYVKPQFLTHDRERIESYRTDPLITRPIASHILLQLYEAAKRVVDDARAITVPTQLLISGSDFVVRPTPQHRFFENLGSRIKERHVLKGFYHDTLG
;
A
#
# COMPACT_ATOMS: atom_id res chain seq x y z
N PRO A 1 -14.59 -4.11 -10.25
CA PRO A 1 -13.19 -4.04 -9.79
C PRO A 1 -13.03 -4.74 -8.44
N SER A 2 -11.87 -5.37 -8.22
CA SER A 2 -11.49 -6.00 -6.95
C SER A 2 -10.01 -5.75 -6.69
N PHE A 3 -9.56 -5.83 -5.44
CA PHE A 3 -8.13 -5.68 -5.13
C PHE A 3 -7.29 -6.75 -5.83
N GLY A 4 -7.79 -7.99 -5.92
CA GLY A 4 -7.15 -9.05 -6.69
C GLY A 4 -7.08 -8.79 -8.20
N ALA A 5 -8.06 -8.07 -8.79
CA ALA A 5 -7.98 -7.63 -10.18
C ALA A 5 -6.83 -6.63 -10.34
N SER A 6 -6.68 -5.67 -9.43
CA SER A 6 -5.57 -4.70 -9.49
C SER A 6 -4.19 -5.37 -9.38
N ILE A 7 -4.06 -6.48 -8.65
CA ILE A 7 -2.80 -7.25 -8.61
C ILE A 7 -2.52 -7.87 -9.99
N ARG A 8 -3.53 -8.42 -10.68
CA ARG A 8 -3.38 -8.95 -12.05
C ARG A 8 -3.09 -7.84 -13.06
N ASP A 9 -3.72 -6.69 -12.90
CA ASP A 9 -3.48 -5.53 -13.77
C ASP A 9 -2.03 -5.04 -13.63
N LEU A 10 -1.47 -5.04 -12.41
CA LEU A 10 -0.05 -4.73 -12.18
C LEU A 10 0.87 -5.74 -12.88
N ASP A 11 0.57 -7.04 -12.78
CA ASP A 11 1.32 -8.08 -13.48
C ASP A 11 1.32 -7.87 -14.98
N SER A 12 0.13 -7.63 -15.55
CA SER A 12 -0.06 -7.35 -16.98
C SER A 12 0.67 -6.08 -17.41
N PHE A 13 0.65 -5.03 -16.57
CA PHE A 13 1.34 -3.79 -16.84
C PHE A 13 2.87 -3.96 -16.86
N VAL A 14 3.43 -4.68 -15.89
CA VAL A 14 4.87 -4.99 -15.88
C VAL A 14 5.26 -5.81 -17.10
N ALA A 15 4.45 -6.81 -17.48
CA ALA A 15 4.67 -7.59 -18.68
C ALA A 15 4.63 -6.72 -19.96
N HIS A 16 3.68 -5.78 -20.04
CA HIS A 16 3.58 -4.83 -21.15
C HIS A 16 4.83 -3.96 -21.26
N ILE A 17 5.26 -3.33 -20.15
CA ILE A 17 6.49 -2.51 -20.16
C ILE A 17 7.70 -3.30 -20.63
N ARG A 18 7.85 -4.55 -20.18
CA ARG A 18 8.96 -5.41 -20.62
C ARG A 18 8.91 -5.72 -22.11
N ASN A 19 7.73 -6.00 -22.64
CA ASN A 19 7.54 -6.27 -24.06
C ASN A 19 7.87 -5.04 -24.92
N GLU A 20 7.45 -3.85 -24.51
CA GLU A 20 7.69 -2.59 -25.22
C GLU A 20 9.15 -2.12 -25.14
N THR A 21 9.81 -2.34 -24.02
CA THR A 21 11.16 -1.78 -23.78
C THR A 21 12.30 -2.78 -23.90
N GLY A 22 11.98 -4.09 -23.89
CA GLY A 22 13.00 -5.16 -23.85
C GLY A 22 13.71 -5.28 -22.50
N VAL A 23 13.30 -4.52 -21.45
CA VAL A 23 13.92 -4.59 -20.12
C VAL A 23 13.67 -5.96 -19.49
N ARG A 24 14.69 -6.56 -18.88
CA ARG A 24 14.56 -7.84 -18.19
C ARG A 24 13.97 -7.64 -16.78
N ASN A 25 13.29 -8.65 -16.23
CA ASN A 25 12.75 -8.57 -14.88
C ASN A 25 13.78 -8.16 -13.84
N GLU A 26 14.97 -8.78 -13.90
CA GLU A 26 16.05 -8.50 -12.96
C GLU A 26 16.61 -7.06 -13.03
N ASP A 27 16.20 -6.29 -14.02
CA ASP A 27 16.56 -4.87 -14.17
C ASP A 27 15.41 -3.93 -13.75
N VAL A 28 14.22 -4.47 -13.43
CA VAL A 28 13.06 -3.71 -12.97
C VAL A 28 13.13 -3.47 -11.47
N ALA A 29 13.08 -2.22 -11.04
CA ALA A 29 12.82 -1.85 -9.65
C ALA A 29 11.39 -1.30 -9.52
N LEU A 30 10.66 -1.76 -8.51
CA LEU A 30 9.31 -1.32 -8.22
C LEU A 30 9.31 -0.39 -7.01
N ILE A 31 8.82 0.84 -7.18
CA ILE A 31 8.67 1.82 -6.10
C ILE A 31 7.18 2.05 -5.88
N ALA A 32 6.73 1.91 -4.65
CA ALA A 32 5.31 2.01 -4.33
C ALA A 32 5.08 2.67 -2.96
N GLN A 33 3.96 3.40 -2.83
CA GLN A 33 3.60 4.08 -1.60
C GLN A 33 2.19 3.69 -1.14
N SER A 34 1.96 3.66 0.18
CA SER A 34 0.65 3.51 0.83
C SER A 34 -0.10 2.27 0.36
N VAL A 35 -1.31 2.42 -0.21
CA VAL A 35 -2.12 1.34 -0.81
C VAL A 35 -1.38 0.69 -1.98
N GLY A 36 -0.66 1.50 -2.79
CA GLY A 36 0.19 0.99 -3.87
C GLY A 36 1.29 0.05 -3.36
N ALA A 37 1.86 0.32 -2.17
CA ALA A 37 2.85 -0.56 -1.56
C ALA A 37 2.25 -1.89 -1.09
N VAL A 38 0.97 -1.91 -0.64
CA VAL A 38 0.26 -3.16 -0.37
C VAL A 38 0.03 -3.94 -1.67
N LEU A 39 -0.38 -3.26 -2.73
CA LEU A 39 -0.58 -3.86 -4.04
C LEU A 39 0.73 -4.48 -4.58
N ALA A 40 1.82 -3.72 -4.54
CA ALA A 40 3.14 -4.15 -4.99
C ALA A 40 3.67 -5.34 -4.17
N SER A 41 3.54 -5.28 -2.84
CA SER A 41 3.96 -6.39 -1.98
C SER A 41 3.11 -7.64 -2.16
N ALA A 42 1.80 -7.50 -2.40
CA ALA A 42 0.91 -8.62 -2.72
C ALA A 42 1.27 -9.25 -4.08
N TRP A 43 1.59 -8.43 -5.08
CA TRP A 43 2.06 -8.93 -6.36
C TRP A 43 3.38 -9.70 -6.24
N VAL A 44 4.37 -9.14 -5.52
CA VAL A 44 5.64 -9.83 -5.30
C VAL A 44 5.44 -11.13 -4.51
N HIS A 45 4.57 -11.13 -3.52
CA HIS A 45 4.23 -12.30 -2.72
C HIS A 45 3.57 -13.42 -3.57
N ASP A 46 2.61 -13.06 -4.44
CA ASP A 46 1.78 -14.03 -5.15
C ASP A 46 2.42 -14.55 -6.44
N TYR A 47 3.20 -13.71 -7.12
CA TYR A 47 3.80 -14.01 -8.43
C TYR A 47 5.30 -14.32 -8.35
N ALA A 48 5.93 -14.03 -7.22
CA ALA A 48 7.37 -14.22 -7.00
C ALA A 48 8.24 -13.73 -8.18
N PRO A 49 8.04 -12.52 -8.71
CA PRO A 49 8.79 -12.02 -9.85
C PRO A 49 10.27 -11.85 -9.47
N ASN A 50 11.17 -12.22 -10.38
CA ASN A 50 12.59 -11.98 -10.18
C ASN A 50 12.94 -10.53 -10.55
N ILE A 51 12.44 -9.56 -9.75
CA ILE A 51 12.74 -8.13 -9.94
C ILE A 51 14.01 -7.72 -9.18
N ARG A 52 14.60 -6.61 -9.61
CA ARG A 52 15.82 -6.06 -9.02
C ARG A 52 15.63 -5.61 -7.57
N ALA A 53 14.52 -4.92 -7.30
CA ALA A 53 14.20 -4.43 -5.96
C ALA A 53 12.73 -4.03 -5.81
N LEU A 54 12.25 -4.09 -4.57
CA LEU A 54 10.98 -3.53 -4.12
C LEU A 54 11.26 -2.42 -3.10
N VAL A 55 10.84 -1.19 -3.40
CA VAL A 55 10.90 -0.04 -2.49
C VAL A 55 9.50 0.31 -2.05
N MET A 56 9.26 0.29 -0.75
CA MET A 56 7.94 0.59 -0.19
C MET A 56 8.01 1.78 0.76
N ALA A 57 7.16 2.77 0.54
CA ALA A 57 7.02 3.95 1.36
C ALA A 57 5.67 3.94 2.08
N SER A 58 5.70 4.01 3.41
CA SER A 58 4.51 4.05 4.31
C SER A 58 3.40 3.07 3.89
N PRO A 59 3.69 1.76 3.71
CA PRO A 59 2.69 0.81 3.22
C PRO A 59 1.45 0.77 4.13
N ALA A 60 0.27 0.80 3.52
CA ALA A 60 -1.03 0.83 4.20
C ALA A 60 -1.42 -0.55 4.77
N PHE A 61 -0.52 -1.20 5.51
CA PHE A 61 -0.79 -2.51 6.11
C PHE A 61 -1.84 -2.45 7.22
N ASP A 62 -1.97 -1.32 7.91
CA ASP A 62 -3.05 -1.08 8.88
C ASP A 62 -3.41 0.42 8.89
N ILE A 63 -4.57 0.74 8.33
CA ILE A 63 -5.09 2.10 8.26
C ILE A 63 -5.70 2.45 9.63
N LYS A 64 -5.31 3.60 10.20
CA LYS A 64 -5.89 4.13 11.43
C LYS A 64 -7.36 4.49 11.22
N LEU A 65 -8.27 3.63 11.64
CA LEU A 65 -9.68 3.96 11.71
C LEU A 65 -9.93 4.60 13.07
N TYR A 66 -10.27 5.89 13.09
CA TYR A 66 -10.49 6.65 14.33
C TYR A 66 -11.84 6.34 15.02
N VAL A 67 -12.64 5.45 14.41
CA VAL A 67 -13.89 4.95 14.97
C VAL A 67 -13.67 3.52 15.47
N PRO A 68 -13.92 3.22 16.74
CA PRO A 68 -13.80 1.87 17.27
C PRO A 68 -14.69 0.89 16.49
N PHE A 69 -14.18 -0.32 16.25
CA PHE A 69 -14.89 -1.39 15.53
C PHE A 69 -15.39 -1.03 14.12
N ALA A 70 -14.83 0.02 13.50
CA ALA A 70 -15.27 0.46 12.17
C ALA A 70 -15.09 -0.63 11.11
N LYS A 71 -13.99 -1.39 11.16
CA LYS A 71 -13.72 -2.48 10.20
C LYS A 71 -14.77 -3.59 10.31
N GLU A 72 -15.07 -4.02 11.53
CA GLU A 72 -16.07 -5.04 11.82
C GLU A 72 -17.47 -4.57 11.42
N GLY A 73 -17.78 -3.30 11.69
CA GLY A 73 -19.03 -2.66 11.29
C GLY A 73 -19.20 -2.61 9.77
N ILE A 74 -18.14 -2.23 9.04
CA ILE A 74 -18.13 -2.21 7.58
C ILE A 74 -18.32 -3.62 7.03
N ALA A 75 -17.65 -4.64 7.58
CA ALA A 75 -17.77 -6.01 7.14
C ALA A 75 -19.19 -6.58 7.37
N LEU A 76 -19.77 -6.31 8.56
CA LEU A 76 -21.12 -6.73 8.88
C LEU A 76 -22.15 -6.06 7.96
N TRP A 77 -22.04 -4.73 7.79
CA TRP A 77 -22.97 -3.99 6.94
C TRP A 77 -22.89 -4.43 5.48
N GLN A 78 -21.69 -4.66 4.97
CA GLN A 78 -21.51 -5.20 3.62
C GLN A 78 -22.15 -6.58 3.44
N LYS A 79 -22.03 -7.46 4.44
CA LYS A 79 -22.66 -8.78 4.41
C LYS A 79 -24.19 -8.69 4.35
N LEU A 80 -24.78 -7.69 5.03
CA LEU A 80 -26.23 -7.52 5.12
C LEU A 80 -26.84 -6.75 3.95
N LYS A 81 -26.15 -5.74 3.44
CA LYS A 81 -26.68 -4.75 2.47
C LYS A 81 -25.94 -4.74 1.13
N GLY A 82 -24.86 -5.51 0.99
CA GLY A 82 -24.01 -5.48 -0.19
C GLY A 82 -23.01 -4.31 -0.16
N THR A 83 -22.40 -4.03 -1.32
CA THR A 83 -21.38 -2.98 -1.45
C THR A 83 -21.98 -1.60 -1.25
N PHE A 84 -21.32 -0.79 -0.44
CA PHE A 84 -21.61 0.63 -0.22
C PHE A 84 -20.30 1.43 -0.26
N PHE A 85 -20.41 2.75 -0.23
CA PHE A 85 -19.24 3.64 -0.22
C PHE A 85 -18.99 4.19 1.18
N VAL A 86 -17.73 4.17 1.58
CA VAL A 86 -17.22 4.78 2.80
C VAL A 86 -16.41 6.00 2.43
N ASN A 87 -16.73 7.15 2.99
CA ASN A 87 -15.92 8.34 2.78
C ASN A 87 -14.62 8.25 3.56
N SER A 88 -13.51 8.39 2.85
CA SER A 88 -12.21 8.51 3.49
C SER A 88 -12.16 9.72 4.39
N TYR A 89 -11.70 9.52 5.64
CA TYR A 89 -11.44 10.61 6.58
C TYR A 89 -10.06 11.25 6.37
N VAL A 90 -9.24 10.67 5.50
CA VAL A 90 -7.89 11.18 5.23
C VAL A 90 -7.97 12.59 4.65
N LYS A 91 -7.44 13.54 5.41
CA LYS A 91 -7.37 14.95 5.01
C LYS A 91 -5.97 15.24 4.48
N PRO A 92 -5.81 16.18 3.52
CA PRO A 92 -4.50 16.52 2.97
C PRO A 92 -3.44 16.84 4.02
N GLN A 93 -3.80 17.54 5.10
CA GLN A 93 -2.90 17.86 6.21
C GLN A 93 -2.41 16.64 7.03
N PHE A 94 -3.00 15.47 6.85
CA PHE A 94 -2.51 14.20 7.44
C PHE A 94 -1.48 13.50 6.54
N LEU A 95 -1.42 13.90 5.26
CA LEU A 95 -0.51 13.34 4.29
C LEU A 95 0.84 14.04 4.33
N THR A 96 0.82 15.37 4.37
CA THR A 96 2.02 16.20 4.33
C THR A 96 1.84 17.49 5.13
N HIS A 97 2.95 18.11 5.53
CA HIS A 97 2.99 19.45 6.11
C HIS A 97 3.33 20.54 5.08
N ASP A 98 3.63 20.14 3.84
CA ASP A 98 3.85 21.06 2.73
C ASP A 98 2.53 21.73 2.29
N ARG A 99 2.49 23.07 2.32
CA ARG A 99 1.27 23.83 2.02
C ARG A 99 0.86 23.77 0.56
N GLU A 100 1.82 23.75 -0.36
CA GLU A 100 1.54 23.68 -1.79
C GLU A 100 0.95 22.30 -2.14
N ARG A 101 1.51 21.24 -1.57
CA ARG A 101 1.00 19.88 -1.70
C ARG A 101 -0.40 19.74 -1.09
N ILE A 102 -0.64 20.30 0.10
CA ILE A 102 -1.98 20.30 0.71
C ILE A 102 -3.01 20.94 -0.22
N GLU A 103 -2.68 22.08 -0.85
CA GLU A 103 -3.60 22.74 -1.77
C GLU A 103 -3.79 21.94 -3.07
N SER A 104 -2.72 21.37 -3.62
CA SER A 104 -2.81 20.44 -4.75
C SER A 104 -3.77 19.28 -4.48
N TYR A 105 -3.66 18.63 -3.32
CA TYR A 105 -4.59 17.55 -2.91
C TYR A 105 -6.04 18.01 -2.76
N ARG A 106 -6.29 19.29 -2.44
CA ARG A 106 -7.65 19.82 -2.30
C ARG A 106 -8.32 20.10 -3.63
N THR A 107 -7.53 20.50 -4.62
CA THR A 107 -8.00 21.01 -5.93
C THR A 107 -7.92 19.95 -7.02
N ASP A 108 -7.21 18.83 -6.82
CA ASP A 108 -7.09 17.77 -7.80
C ASP A 108 -8.43 17.05 -8.01
N PRO A 109 -9.04 17.15 -9.21
CA PRO A 109 -10.33 16.52 -9.51
C PRO A 109 -10.28 15.00 -9.57
N LEU A 110 -9.08 14.40 -9.66
CA LEU A 110 -8.89 12.94 -9.68
C LEU A 110 -8.91 12.32 -8.28
N ILE A 111 -8.78 13.13 -7.22
CA ILE A 111 -8.81 12.66 -5.84
C ILE A 111 -10.26 12.56 -5.37
N THR A 112 -10.75 11.34 -5.21
CA THR A 112 -12.09 11.06 -4.70
C THR A 112 -12.04 10.54 -3.27
N ARG A 113 -13.04 10.91 -2.44
CA ARG A 113 -13.15 10.44 -1.07
C ARG A 113 -13.90 9.12 -0.89
N PRO A 114 -14.93 8.83 -1.71
CA PRO A 114 -15.67 7.58 -1.57
C PRO A 114 -14.82 6.38 -1.96
N ILE A 115 -14.72 5.41 -1.06
CA ILE A 115 -14.05 4.11 -1.26
C ILE A 115 -15.11 3.02 -1.17
N ALA A 116 -15.17 2.13 -2.15
CA ALA A 116 -16.09 0.99 -2.09
C ALA A 116 -15.70 0.06 -0.93
N SER A 117 -16.67 -0.29 -0.10
CA SER A 117 -16.45 -1.09 1.12
C SER A 117 -15.75 -2.42 0.85
N HIS A 118 -16.11 -3.11 -0.24
CA HIS A 118 -15.46 -4.37 -0.62
C HIS A 118 -13.97 -4.20 -0.98
N ILE A 119 -13.59 -3.10 -1.63
CA ILE A 119 -12.17 -2.82 -1.95
C ILE A 119 -11.40 -2.57 -0.66
N LEU A 120 -11.97 -1.79 0.26
CA LEU A 120 -11.34 -1.52 1.56
C LEU A 120 -11.13 -2.81 2.37
N LEU A 121 -12.12 -3.70 2.41
CA LEU A 121 -12.01 -4.98 3.12
C LEU A 121 -10.97 -5.90 2.46
N GLN A 122 -10.97 -6.00 1.13
CA GLN A 122 -9.96 -6.78 0.40
C GLN A 122 -8.54 -6.23 0.58
N LEU A 123 -8.39 -4.90 0.68
CA LEU A 123 -7.09 -4.28 1.02
C LEU A 123 -6.61 -4.76 2.40
N TYR A 124 -7.48 -4.76 3.43
CA TYR A 124 -7.11 -5.26 4.75
C TYR A 124 -6.75 -6.75 4.75
N GLU A 125 -7.46 -7.57 3.98
CA GLU A 125 -7.16 -9.00 3.83
C GLU A 125 -5.81 -9.22 3.16
N ALA A 126 -5.54 -8.52 2.07
CA ALA A 126 -4.26 -8.58 1.36
C ALA A 126 -3.10 -8.09 2.25
N ALA A 127 -3.28 -6.97 2.95
CA ALA A 127 -2.30 -6.42 3.88
C ALA A 127 -1.97 -7.41 4.99
N LYS A 128 -3.00 -7.99 5.63
CA LYS A 128 -2.82 -8.99 6.68
C LYS A 128 -2.05 -10.21 6.16
N ARG A 129 -2.45 -10.77 5.02
CA ARG A 129 -1.82 -11.94 4.40
C ARG A 129 -0.34 -11.68 4.12
N VAL A 130 -0.02 -10.55 3.49
CA VAL A 130 1.36 -10.19 3.14
C VAL A 130 2.22 -9.97 4.39
N VAL A 131 1.69 -9.36 5.46
CA VAL A 131 2.40 -9.17 6.72
C VAL A 131 2.62 -10.48 7.45
N ASP A 132 1.62 -11.38 7.46
CA ASP A 132 1.71 -12.66 8.15
C ASP A 132 2.65 -13.65 7.44
N ASP A 133 2.76 -13.57 6.11
CA ASP A 133 3.63 -14.43 5.30
C ASP A 133 4.71 -13.65 4.53
N ALA A 134 5.24 -12.60 5.13
CA ALA A 134 6.28 -11.75 4.53
C ALA A 134 7.56 -12.55 4.16
N ARG A 135 7.77 -13.73 4.77
CA ARG A 135 8.88 -14.63 4.43
C ARG A 135 8.86 -15.14 2.98
N ALA A 136 7.71 -15.15 2.33
CA ALA A 136 7.60 -15.50 0.91
C ALA A 136 8.21 -14.44 -0.03
N ILE A 137 8.42 -13.21 0.45
CA ILE A 137 9.03 -12.12 -0.31
C ILE A 137 10.55 -12.19 -0.13
N THR A 138 11.24 -12.58 -1.19
CA THR A 138 12.70 -12.82 -1.19
C THR A 138 13.50 -11.80 -2.02
N VAL A 139 12.83 -10.95 -2.78
CA VAL A 139 13.50 -9.90 -3.58
C VAL A 139 14.14 -8.84 -2.68
N PRO A 140 15.25 -8.19 -3.11
CA PRO A 140 15.82 -7.07 -2.38
C PRO A 140 14.75 -6.02 -2.04
N THR A 141 14.62 -5.66 -0.77
CA THR A 141 13.52 -4.82 -0.30
C THR A 141 13.99 -3.69 0.58
N GLN A 142 13.56 -2.45 0.25
CA GLN A 142 13.74 -1.28 1.09
C GLN A 142 12.38 -0.81 1.62
N LEU A 143 12.31 -0.55 2.93
CA LEU A 143 11.11 -0.08 3.61
C LEU A 143 11.35 1.31 4.22
N LEU A 144 10.60 2.30 3.77
CA LEU A 144 10.57 3.64 4.31
C LEU A 144 9.33 3.80 5.19
N ILE A 145 9.53 4.10 6.47
CA ILE A 145 8.45 4.26 7.46
C ILE A 145 8.38 5.72 7.88
N SER A 146 7.24 6.36 7.70
CA SER A 146 6.99 7.70 8.23
C SER A 146 6.98 7.70 9.75
N GLY A 147 7.80 8.56 10.35
CA GLY A 147 7.92 8.67 11.80
C GLY A 147 6.77 9.42 12.48
N SER A 148 5.99 10.20 11.71
CA SER A 148 4.85 10.98 12.19
C SER A 148 3.59 10.73 11.35
N ASP A 149 3.34 9.48 10.99
CA ASP A 149 2.22 9.09 10.14
C ASP A 149 0.88 9.18 10.89
N PHE A 150 -0.07 9.96 10.33
CA PHE A 150 -1.45 10.08 10.85
C PHE A 150 -2.44 9.12 10.16
N VAL A 151 -2.04 8.43 9.11
CA VAL A 151 -2.92 7.60 8.26
C VAL A 151 -2.77 6.13 8.57
N VAL A 152 -1.54 5.63 8.72
CA VAL A 152 -1.28 4.21 8.94
C VAL A 152 -0.52 3.95 10.23
N ARG A 153 -0.66 2.75 10.77
CA ARG A 153 0.10 2.31 11.94
C ARG A 153 1.46 1.74 11.53
N PRO A 154 2.55 2.10 12.23
CA PRO A 154 3.88 1.60 11.91
C PRO A 154 4.10 0.14 12.38
N THR A 155 3.36 -0.36 13.36
CA THR A 155 3.59 -1.69 13.95
C THR A 155 3.55 -2.82 12.91
N PRO A 156 2.54 -2.92 12.00
CA PRO A 156 2.56 -3.94 10.97
C PRO A 156 3.69 -3.78 9.95
N GLN A 157 4.15 -2.56 9.71
CA GLN A 157 5.29 -2.29 8.83
C GLN A 157 6.59 -2.86 9.43
N HIS A 158 6.80 -2.67 10.74
CA HIS A 158 7.92 -3.27 11.45
C HIS A 158 7.83 -4.80 11.45
N ARG A 159 6.66 -5.37 11.76
CA ARG A 159 6.43 -6.81 11.73
C ARG A 159 6.69 -7.41 10.35
N PHE A 160 6.23 -6.77 9.29
CA PHE A 160 6.53 -7.16 7.91
C PHE A 160 8.04 -7.23 7.67
N PHE A 161 8.77 -6.17 8.03
CA PHE A 161 10.21 -6.12 7.85
C PHE A 161 10.96 -7.21 8.63
N GLU A 162 10.58 -7.46 9.89
CA GLU A 162 11.20 -8.50 10.71
C GLU A 162 11.06 -9.90 10.06
N ASN A 163 9.86 -10.18 9.52
CA ASN A 163 9.52 -11.47 8.93
C ASN A 163 9.90 -11.60 7.44
N LEU A 164 10.39 -10.53 6.80
CA LEU A 164 10.71 -10.51 5.37
C LEU A 164 11.78 -11.55 5.02
N GLY A 165 11.51 -12.42 4.02
CA GLY A 165 12.41 -13.49 3.60
C GLY A 165 13.62 -13.03 2.79
N SER A 166 13.65 -11.78 2.36
CA SER A 166 14.78 -11.20 1.62
C SER A 166 16.08 -11.21 2.45
N ARG A 167 17.17 -11.63 1.82
CA ARG A 167 18.53 -11.53 2.41
C ARG A 167 19.09 -10.11 2.32
N ILE A 168 18.57 -9.30 1.38
CA ILE A 168 18.96 -7.90 1.17
C ILE A 168 17.74 -7.07 1.55
N LYS A 169 17.75 -6.53 2.76
CA LYS A 169 16.64 -5.70 3.26
C LYS A 169 17.13 -4.53 4.09
N GLU A 170 16.51 -3.38 3.88
CA GLU A 170 16.80 -2.14 4.60
C GLU A 170 15.52 -1.52 5.12
N ARG A 171 15.59 -0.89 6.28
CA ARG A 171 14.47 -0.15 6.89
C ARG A 171 14.96 1.20 7.37
N HIS A 172 14.26 2.25 6.96
CA HIS A 172 14.50 3.62 7.40
C HIS A 172 13.24 4.20 8.03
N VAL A 173 13.37 4.72 9.25
CA VAL A 173 12.30 5.49 9.91
C VAL A 173 12.60 6.97 9.70
N LEU A 174 11.75 7.63 8.92
CA LEU A 174 11.91 9.02 8.53
C LEU A 174 11.26 9.93 9.58
N LYS A 175 12.06 10.45 10.50
CA LYS A 175 11.58 11.32 11.59
C LYS A 175 10.93 12.58 11.04
N GLY A 176 9.75 12.93 11.56
CA GLY A 176 9.01 14.12 11.15
C GLY A 176 8.23 13.99 9.84
N PHE A 177 8.49 12.97 9.04
CA PHE A 177 7.70 12.74 7.82
C PHE A 177 6.28 12.31 8.16
N TYR A 178 5.31 12.88 7.44
CA TYR A 178 3.92 12.44 7.44
C TYR A 178 3.73 11.29 6.44
N HIS A 179 2.49 10.94 6.12
CA HIS A 179 2.19 9.75 5.32
C HIS A 179 2.77 9.78 3.90
N ASP A 180 2.76 10.95 3.25
CA ASP A 180 3.33 11.15 1.91
C ASP A 180 4.86 11.30 2.00
N THR A 181 5.55 10.17 1.84
CA THR A 181 7.02 10.09 1.98
C THR A 181 7.78 10.29 0.70
N LEU A 182 7.13 10.19 -0.45
CA LEU A 182 7.75 10.33 -1.78
C LEU A 182 7.37 11.63 -2.47
N GLY A 183 6.47 12.42 -1.89
CA GLY A 183 5.96 13.65 -2.44
C GLY A 183 6.59 14.92 -1.89
#